data_f6980668fe5b8b27bc64f6d8181d40f5
#
_entry.id   f6980668fe5b8b27bc64f6d8181d40f5
#
_cell.length_a   1.000
_cell.length_b   1.000
_cell.length_c   1.000
_cell.angle_alpha   90.00
_cell.angle_beta   90.00
_cell.angle_gamma   90.00
#
_symmetry.space_group_name_H-M   'P 1'
#
loop_
_entity.id
_entity.type
_entity.pdbx_description
1 polymer ?
#
loop_
_entity_poly.entity_id
_entity_poly.type
_entity_poly.pdbx_seq_one_letter_code
_entity_poly.pdbx_strand_id
1 'polypeptide(L)'
;MKVFSTSQRIYYKDLEPDAELIIKKDLELYNCMFHKAFKICFDRAYKDVTYSETDQRIIKSFYGTSDYFPLSAINEAKALVKSLKCREKEDRDLIKTRLKKINKKIKKNEKQLKKALKEKEKLINRSKKKKYTEEDYLYEVQVLDPNIKRLKSIIRNLKFRKNRNEFKLKRKMPSVCFGGKKNLKSDLETFRFKRQRRMLITGRRQGKYSNNLFKLNVENDMLTYRSTQKDIVFKVQFHKYKDELYARVNEKHNSPNKAVAYELMDYGEYFIVKAIFEKHMNLPKTNTLYGAVGIDINVDHIALCETNMDGNIVLIKKYPIHKENTKNKRNEELYQLAIEIMEQCKSKKKSLVVEDLNFKQLKTRMLYRPKKQNKTLSSFAYKKILEKVERKCLMNEVDVIKIDPKNTSKIGKEKYTKIKGLSVHYCAAYVINRRGMGFAD
;
A
#
# COMPACT_ATOMS: atom_id res chain seq x y z
N MET A 1 -12.05 -15.03 -3.11
CA MET A 1 -12.96 -13.93 -2.69
C MET A 1 -12.25 -12.60 -2.74
N LYS A 2 -12.92 -11.54 -3.19
CA LYS A 2 -12.41 -10.16 -3.15
C LYS A 2 -13.40 -9.22 -2.47
N VAL A 3 -12.87 -8.18 -1.83
CA VAL A 3 -13.67 -7.20 -1.10
C VAL A 3 -14.11 -6.09 -2.05
N PHE A 4 -15.41 -5.85 -2.09
CA PHE A 4 -16.06 -4.77 -2.83
C PHE A 4 -16.63 -3.74 -1.87
N SER A 5 -16.78 -2.54 -2.33
CA SER A 5 -17.43 -1.50 -1.55
C SER A 5 -18.15 -0.50 -2.45
N THR A 6 -19.29 -0.06 -2.00
CA THR A 6 -20.04 1.06 -2.57
C THR A 6 -20.34 2.06 -1.48
N SER A 7 -20.52 3.33 -1.82
CA SER A 7 -20.71 4.38 -0.83
C SER A 7 -21.63 5.47 -1.35
N GLN A 8 -22.36 6.09 -0.41
CA GLN A 8 -23.27 7.20 -0.63
C GLN A 8 -22.99 8.30 0.37
N ARG A 9 -23.07 9.56 -0.08
CA ARG A 9 -23.07 10.76 0.78
C ARG A 9 -24.48 11.07 1.22
N ILE A 10 -24.68 11.27 2.52
CA ILE A 10 -25.96 11.65 3.15
C ILE A 10 -25.72 12.96 3.89
N TYR A 11 -26.50 13.99 3.59
CA TYR A 11 -26.46 15.26 4.30
C TYR A 11 -27.32 15.21 5.55
N TYR A 12 -26.83 15.76 6.64
CA TYR A 12 -27.60 15.78 7.91
C TYR A 12 -28.90 16.55 7.79
N LYS A 13 -28.94 17.62 6.98
CA LYS A 13 -30.14 18.42 6.72
C LYS A 13 -31.28 17.65 6.06
N ASP A 14 -30.98 16.50 5.43
CA ASP A 14 -31.95 15.64 4.76
C ASP A 14 -32.49 14.53 5.68
N LEU A 15 -32.09 14.55 6.95
CA LEU A 15 -32.49 13.57 7.95
C LEU A 15 -33.58 14.15 8.86
N GLU A 16 -34.21 13.23 9.63
CA GLU A 16 -35.11 13.61 10.71
C GLU A 16 -34.41 14.49 11.75
N PRO A 17 -35.15 15.33 12.46
CA PRO A 17 -34.65 16.09 13.61
C PRO A 17 -33.89 15.17 14.58
N ASP A 18 -32.82 15.68 15.21
CA ASP A 18 -31.95 14.97 16.17
C ASP A 18 -31.10 13.83 15.61
N ALA A 19 -31.32 13.37 14.37
CA ALA A 19 -30.54 12.28 13.77
C ALA A 19 -29.06 12.59 13.74
N GLU A 20 -28.66 13.82 13.43
CA GLU A 20 -27.26 14.27 13.46
C GLU A 20 -26.63 14.08 14.85
N LEU A 21 -27.32 14.54 15.89
CA LEU A 21 -26.83 14.46 17.26
C LEU A 21 -26.65 13.00 17.71
N ILE A 22 -27.65 12.17 17.38
CA ILE A 22 -27.63 10.74 17.72
C ILE A 22 -26.48 10.03 17.00
N ILE A 23 -26.30 10.24 15.70
CA ILE A 23 -25.20 9.65 14.92
C ILE A 23 -23.86 10.07 15.48
N LYS A 24 -23.66 11.34 15.82
CA LYS A 24 -22.41 11.84 16.40
C LYS A 24 -22.12 11.23 17.77
N LYS A 25 -23.12 11.06 18.63
CA LYS A 25 -23.00 10.35 19.91
C LYS A 25 -22.61 8.90 19.73
N ASP A 26 -23.22 8.19 18.78
CA ASP A 26 -22.91 6.80 18.49
C ASP A 26 -21.48 6.64 17.91
N LEU A 27 -21.04 7.57 17.07
CA LEU A 27 -19.66 7.63 16.57
C LEU A 27 -18.67 7.82 17.73
N GLU A 28 -18.96 8.71 18.66
CA GLU A 28 -18.13 8.92 19.85
C GLU A 28 -18.06 7.67 20.71
N LEU A 29 -19.20 7.09 21.04
CA LEU A 29 -19.31 5.87 21.82
C LEU A 29 -18.54 4.70 21.18
N TYR A 30 -18.72 4.49 19.87
CA TYR A 30 -17.99 3.46 19.13
C TYR A 30 -16.47 3.68 19.21
N ASN A 31 -16.01 4.91 19.04
CA ASN A 31 -14.58 5.21 19.09
C ASN A 31 -14.00 5.08 20.49
N CYS A 32 -14.76 5.36 21.55
CA CYS A 32 -14.36 5.05 22.92
C CYS A 32 -14.13 3.53 23.11
N MET A 33 -15.08 2.71 22.65
CA MET A 33 -14.94 1.24 22.65
C MET A 33 -13.75 0.78 21.82
N PHE A 34 -13.59 1.32 20.60
CA PHE A 34 -12.50 0.97 19.71
C PHE A 34 -11.12 1.31 20.32
N HIS A 35 -10.96 2.49 20.93
CA HIS A 35 -9.70 2.86 21.57
C HIS A 35 -9.38 1.97 22.78
N LYS A 36 -10.39 1.60 23.57
CA LYS A 36 -10.25 0.65 24.68
C LYS A 36 -9.87 -0.74 24.16
N ALA A 37 -10.61 -1.24 23.17
CA ALA A 37 -10.32 -2.50 22.50
C ALA A 37 -8.93 -2.51 21.88
N PHE A 38 -8.52 -1.42 21.23
CA PHE A 38 -7.18 -1.29 20.67
C PHE A 38 -6.11 -1.37 21.74
N LYS A 39 -6.29 -0.69 22.88
CA LYS A 39 -5.34 -0.75 23.98
C LYS A 39 -5.20 -2.19 24.49
N ILE A 40 -6.30 -2.90 24.73
CA ILE A 40 -6.30 -4.29 25.16
C ILE A 40 -5.57 -5.19 24.16
N CYS A 41 -5.95 -5.14 22.89
CA CYS A 41 -5.33 -5.95 21.82
C CYS A 41 -3.84 -5.61 21.62
N PHE A 42 -3.50 -4.33 21.75
CA PHE A 42 -2.12 -3.86 21.61
C PHE A 42 -1.25 -4.33 22.79
N ASP A 43 -1.75 -4.24 24.03
CA ASP A 43 -1.03 -4.70 25.20
C ASP A 43 -0.80 -6.22 25.16
N ARG A 44 -1.81 -7.02 24.77
CA ARG A 44 -1.64 -8.45 24.50
C ARG A 44 -0.56 -8.74 23.45
N ALA A 45 -0.54 -7.96 22.41
CA ALA A 45 0.35 -8.19 21.28
C ALA A 45 1.81 -7.79 21.53
N TYR A 46 2.06 -6.81 22.42
CA TYR A 46 3.37 -6.19 22.59
C TYR A 46 3.92 -6.22 24.02
N LYS A 47 3.07 -6.51 25.02
CA LYS A 47 3.48 -6.58 26.44
C LYS A 47 3.29 -7.96 27.05
N ASP A 48 2.88 -8.94 26.22
CA ASP A 48 2.59 -10.31 26.65
C ASP A 48 1.59 -10.37 27.83
N VAL A 49 0.60 -9.47 27.80
CA VAL A 49 -0.46 -9.42 28.82
C VAL A 49 -1.54 -10.43 28.47
N THR A 50 -1.86 -11.32 29.40
CA THR A 50 -2.97 -12.26 29.29
C THR A 50 -4.22 -11.69 29.96
N TYR A 51 -5.39 -11.96 29.35
CA TYR A 51 -6.69 -11.58 29.91
C TYR A 51 -7.51 -12.85 30.16
N SER A 52 -8.14 -12.93 31.33
CA SER A 52 -8.99 -14.06 31.75
C SER A 52 -10.37 -14.04 31.11
N GLU A 53 -10.86 -12.85 30.75
CA GLU A 53 -12.18 -12.65 30.15
C GLU A 53 -12.13 -12.39 28.65
N THR A 54 -13.26 -12.60 27.96
CA THR A 54 -13.36 -12.23 26.56
C THR A 54 -13.35 -10.72 26.40
N ASP A 55 -12.62 -10.20 25.43
CA ASP A 55 -12.50 -8.76 25.14
C ASP A 55 -13.89 -8.10 24.99
N GLN A 56 -14.85 -8.83 24.43
CA GLN A 56 -16.20 -8.34 24.24
C GLN A 56 -16.92 -8.05 25.54
N ARG A 57 -16.81 -8.96 26.54
CA ARG A 57 -17.42 -8.77 27.87
C ARG A 57 -16.82 -7.55 28.58
N ILE A 58 -15.51 -7.41 28.52
CA ILE A 58 -14.81 -6.26 29.11
C ILE A 58 -15.31 -4.95 28.50
N ILE A 59 -15.39 -4.85 27.16
CA ILE A 59 -15.86 -3.64 26.49
C ILE A 59 -17.34 -3.38 26.78
N LYS A 60 -18.17 -4.41 26.74
CA LYS A 60 -19.60 -4.30 27.03
C LYS A 60 -19.87 -3.82 28.46
N SER A 61 -19.14 -4.34 29.45
CA SER A 61 -19.29 -3.93 30.85
C SER A 61 -19.02 -2.45 31.09
N PHE A 62 -18.11 -1.87 30.32
CA PHE A 62 -17.80 -0.43 30.42
C PHE A 62 -18.83 0.48 29.76
N TYR A 63 -19.55 0.02 28.73
CA TYR A 63 -20.34 0.90 27.87
C TYR A 63 -21.82 0.53 27.78
N GLY A 64 -22.24 -0.61 28.34
CA GLY A 64 -23.64 -1.01 28.45
C GLY A 64 -24.41 -1.16 27.14
N THR A 65 -23.73 -1.40 26.01
CA THR A 65 -24.33 -1.45 24.68
C THR A 65 -24.67 -2.87 24.23
N SER A 66 -25.38 -2.98 23.09
CA SER A 66 -25.60 -4.24 22.41
C SER A 66 -24.25 -4.86 21.96
N ASP A 67 -24.19 -6.17 21.80
CA ASP A 67 -22.98 -6.91 21.44
C ASP A 67 -22.37 -6.50 20.07
N TYR A 68 -23.11 -5.80 19.23
CA TYR A 68 -22.66 -5.45 17.87
C TYR A 68 -21.59 -4.38 17.84
N PHE A 69 -21.71 -3.34 18.68
CA PHE A 69 -20.71 -2.30 18.82
C PHE A 69 -19.39 -2.84 19.38
N PRO A 70 -19.38 -3.51 20.57
CA PRO A 70 -18.15 -4.05 21.14
C PRO A 70 -17.45 -5.05 20.23
N LEU A 71 -18.20 -5.98 19.62
CA LEU A 71 -17.62 -6.98 18.73
C LEU A 71 -16.98 -6.36 17.49
N SER A 72 -17.65 -5.37 16.89
CA SER A 72 -17.13 -4.66 15.72
C SER A 72 -15.88 -3.88 16.05
N ALA A 73 -15.87 -3.15 17.16
CA ALA A 73 -14.72 -2.40 17.67
C ALA A 73 -13.50 -3.31 17.95
N ILE A 74 -13.73 -4.48 18.54
CA ILE A 74 -12.67 -5.46 18.83
C ILE A 74 -12.13 -6.06 17.53
N ASN A 75 -12.98 -6.43 16.59
CA ASN A 75 -12.55 -7.00 15.32
C ASN A 75 -11.69 -5.99 14.53
N GLU A 76 -12.09 -4.72 14.52
CA GLU A 76 -11.31 -3.65 13.90
C GLU A 76 -9.97 -3.45 14.63
N ALA A 77 -9.96 -3.43 15.96
CA ALA A 77 -8.76 -3.32 16.77
C ALA A 77 -7.78 -4.47 16.53
N LYS A 78 -8.27 -5.72 16.50
CA LYS A 78 -7.46 -6.92 16.19
C LYS A 78 -6.85 -6.83 14.80
N ALA A 79 -7.63 -6.42 13.80
CA ALA A 79 -7.15 -6.25 12.42
C ALA A 79 -6.06 -5.16 12.32
N LEU A 80 -6.25 -4.04 13.01
CA LEU A 80 -5.27 -2.96 13.06
C LEU A 80 -3.97 -3.39 13.74
N VAL A 81 -4.04 -4.06 14.89
CA VAL A 81 -2.84 -4.57 15.60
C VAL A 81 -2.08 -5.59 14.74
N LYS A 82 -2.79 -6.49 14.04
CA LYS A 82 -2.18 -7.43 13.09
C LYS A 82 -1.45 -6.70 11.97
N SER A 83 -2.06 -5.67 11.39
CA SER A 83 -1.46 -4.82 10.36
C SER A 83 -0.21 -4.09 10.85
N LEU A 84 -0.24 -3.57 12.09
CA LEU A 84 0.91 -2.91 12.72
C LEU A 84 2.09 -3.89 12.93
N LYS A 85 1.83 -5.11 13.38
CA LYS A 85 2.87 -6.15 13.51
C LYS A 85 3.53 -6.49 12.17
N CYS A 86 2.72 -6.67 11.12
CA CYS A 86 3.26 -6.93 9.78
C CYS A 86 4.14 -5.78 9.30
N ARG A 87 3.67 -4.53 9.46
CA ARG A 87 4.42 -3.32 9.08
C ARG A 87 5.70 -3.17 9.90
N GLU A 88 5.65 -3.42 11.19
CA GLU A 88 6.83 -3.37 12.05
C GLU A 88 7.91 -4.33 11.60
N LYS A 89 7.56 -5.56 11.27
CA LYS A 89 8.50 -6.56 10.72
C LYS A 89 9.18 -6.03 9.46
N GLU A 90 8.41 -5.47 8.52
CA GLU A 90 8.95 -4.87 7.30
C GLU A 90 9.90 -3.69 7.58
N ASP A 91 9.50 -2.79 8.49
CA ASP A 91 10.33 -1.64 8.85
C ASP A 91 11.64 -2.07 9.54
N ARG A 92 11.61 -3.11 10.40
CA ARG A 92 12.81 -3.70 11.02
C ARG A 92 13.76 -4.27 9.98
N ASP A 93 13.27 -5.02 9.00
CA ASP A 93 14.09 -5.58 7.92
C ASP A 93 14.75 -4.49 7.06
N LEU A 94 14.01 -3.41 6.77
CA LEU A 94 14.55 -2.25 6.08
C LEU A 94 15.64 -1.54 6.89
N ILE A 95 15.46 -1.40 8.21
CA ILE A 95 16.46 -0.79 9.09
C ILE A 95 17.71 -1.67 9.15
N LYS A 96 17.59 -2.99 9.29
CA LYS A 96 18.72 -3.94 9.26
C LYS A 96 19.52 -3.79 7.95
N THR A 97 18.83 -3.71 6.81
CA THR A 97 19.46 -3.50 5.50
C THR A 97 20.19 -2.15 5.43
N ARG A 98 19.59 -1.08 5.96
CA ARG A 98 20.24 0.25 6.04
C ARG A 98 21.51 0.18 6.90
N LEU A 99 21.48 -0.50 8.03
CA LEU A 99 22.64 -0.67 8.91
C LEU A 99 23.78 -1.42 8.20
N LYS A 100 23.47 -2.53 7.50
CA LYS A 100 24.49 -3.23 6.67
C LYS A 100 25.16 -2.28 5.67
N LYS A 101 24.38 -1.42 4.99
CA LYS A 101 24.92 -0.43 4.06
C LYS A 101 25.76 0.65 4.74
N ILE A 102 25.29 1.18 5.88
CA ILE A 102 26.03 2.19 6.66
C ILE A 102 27.36 1.61 7.12
N ASN A 103 27.38 0.40 7.67
CA ASN A 103 28.60 -0.27 8.12
C ASN A 103 29.61 -0.50 6.99
N LYS A 104 29.16 -0.90 5.79
CA LYS A 104 30.04 -0.98 4.59
C LYS A 104 30.67 0.37 4.25
N LYS A 105 29.88 1.45 4.31
CA LYS A 105 30.38 2.80 4.04
C LYS A 105 31.36 3.27 5.10
N ILE A 106 31.11 3.01 6.38
CA ILE A 106 32.03 3.33 7.48
C ILE A 106 33.36 2.62 7.22
N LYS A 107 33.37 1.29 7.05
CA LYS A 107 34.59 0.51 6.79
C LYS A 107 35.37 1.04 5.56
N LYS A 108 34.67 1.41 4.48
CA LYS A 108 35.33 1.97 3.29
C LYS A 108 36.02 3.31 3.59
N ASN A 109 35.31 4.24 4.27
CA ASN A 109 35.86 5.55 4.56
C ASN A 109 36.95 5.49 5.64
N GLU A 110 36.85 4.58 6.64
CA GLU A 110 37.92 4.34 7.62
C GLU A 110 39.16 3.79 6.95
N LYS A 111 39.04 2.87 5.95
CA LYS A 111 40.19 2.41 5.17
C LYS A 111 40.86 3.54 4.37
N GLN A 112 40.03 4.43 3.76
CA GLN A 112 40.55 5.60 3.03
C GLN A 112 41.24 6.60 3.99
N LEU A 113 40.61 6.86 5.15
CA LEU A 113 41.22 7.73 6.17
C LEU A 113 42.55 7.19 6.68
N LYS A 114 42.64 5.87 6.94
CA LYS A 114 43.88 5.22 7.37
C LYS A 114 45.00 5.37 6.31
N LYS A 115 44.66 5.29 5.01
CA LYS A 115 45.62 5.54 3.93
C LYS A 115 46.10 7.00 3.93
N ALA A 116 45.16 7.96 3.97
CA ALA A 116 45.51 9.37 3.97
C ALA A 116 46.33 9.78 5.20
N LEU A 117 46.04 9.21 6.37
CA LEU A 117 46.86 9.45 7.58
C LEU A 117 48.29 8.90 7.45
N LYS A 118 48.45 7.69 6.85
CA LYS A 118 49.79 7.14 6.58
C LYS A 118 50.58 7.99 5.55
N GLU A 119 49.91 8.55 4.55
CA GLU A 119 50.51 9.48 3.60
C GLU A 119 50.97 10.76 4.33
N LYS A 120 50.13 11.31 5.21
CA LYS A 120 50.52 12.47 6.02
C LYS A 120 51.70 12.18 6.94
N GLU A 121 51.77 11.01 7.56
CA GLU A 121 52.89 10.57 8.39
C GLU A 121 54.20 10.46 7.59
N LYS A 122 54.12 10.00 6.34
CA LYS A 122 55.29 9.97 5.43
C LYS A 122 55.81 11.38 5.10
N LEU A 123 54.90 12.34 4.86
CA LEU A 123 55.28 13.74 4.60
C LEU A 123 55.91 14.37 5.84
N ILE A 124 55.37 14.14 7.03
CA ILE A 124 55.97 14.59 8.30
C ILE A 124 57.38 14.01 8.48
N ASN A 125 57.60 12.73 8.13
CA ASN A 125 58.89 12.09 8.22
C ASN A 125 59.89 12.63 7.17
N ARG A 126 59.41 13.06 5.98
CA ARG A 126 60.23 13.77 4.99
C ARG A 126 60.67 15.15 5.49
N SER A 127 59.74 15.88 6.11
CA SER A 127 60.04 17.17 6.73
C SER A 127 61.11 17.05 7.83
N LYS A 128 61.03 16.08 8.71
CA LYS A 128 62.04 15.82 9.76
C LYS A 128 63.42 15.51 9.18
N LYS A 129 63.48 14.91 7.97
CA LYS A 129 64.76 14.59 7.25
C LYS A 129 65.20 15.69 6.32
N LYS A 130 64.63 16.89 6.35
CA LYS A 130 64.90 18.02 5.45
C LYS A 130 64.73 17.67 3.95
N LYS A 131 63.87 16.70 3.60
CA LYS A 131 63.55 16.24 2.24
C LYS A 131 62.13 16.63 1.81
N TYR A 132 61.54 17.63 2.46
CA TYR A 132 60.20 18.13 2.20
C TYR A 132 60.26 19.24 1.18
N THR A 133 59.53 19.10 0.06
CA THR A 133 59.51 20.04 -1.05
C THR A 133 58.29 20.97 -1.01
N GLU A 134 58.32 22.05 -1.80
CA GLU A 134 57.18 22.95 -1.95
C GLU A 134 55.94 22.22 -2.51
N GLU A 135 56.16 21.26 -3.42
CA GLU A 135 55.09 20.39 -3.94
C GLU A 135 54.47 19.52 -2.85
N ASP A 136 55.29 18.96 -1.94
CA ASP A 136 54.83 18.21 -0.79
C ASP A 136 53.95 19.09 0.12
N TYR A 137 54.28 20.36 0.31
CA TYR A 137 53.50 21.32 1.09
C TYR A 137 52.18 21.65 0.42
N LEU A 138 52.16 21.97 -0.87
CA LEU A 138 50.94 22.25 -1.62
C LEU A 138 50.01 21.04 -1.64
N TYR A 139 50.53 19.84 -1.84
CA TYR A 139 49.74 18.60 -1.78
C TYR A 139 49.13 18.37 -0.38
N GLU A 140 49.91 18.57 0.69
CA GLU A 140 49.41 18.42 2.06
C GLU A 140 48.26 19.38 2.34
N VAL A 141 48.43 20.66 2.06
CA VAL A 141 47.48 21.73 2.41
C VAL A 141 46.25 21.71 1.52
N GLN A 142 46.41 21.55 0.21
CA GLN A 142 45.34 21.69 -0.76
C GLN A 142 44.54 20.38 -0.98
N VAL A 143 45.18 19.23 -0.82
CA VAL A 143 44.55 17.92 -1.15
C VAL A 143 44.41 17.03 0.07
N LEU A 144 45.48 16.79 0.81
CA LEU A 144 45.49 15.75 1.84
C LEU A 144 44.71 16.15 3.11
N ASP A 145 44.97 17.32 3.66
CA ASP A 145 44.28 17.81 4.87
C ASP A 145 42.77 18.06 4.65
N PRO A 146 42.31 18.69 3.58
CA PRO A 146 40.92 18.79 3.23
C PRO A 146 40.25 17.42 3.08
N ASN A 147 40.92 16.44 2.45
CA ASN A 147 40.43 15.09 2.31
C ASN A 147 40.29 14.36 3.64
N ILE A 148 41.28 14.46 4.54
CA ILE A 148 41.24 13.92 5.91
C ILE A 148 40.09 14.54 6.68
N LYS A 149 39.94 15.88 6.67
CA LYS A 149 38.85 16.60 7.31
C LYS A 149 37.46 16.14 6.80
N ARG A 150 37.34 16.01 5.46
CA ARG A 150 36.14 15.50 4.80
C ARG A 150 35.80 14.07 5.23
N LEU A 151 36.77 13.14 5.22
CA LEU A 151 36.59 11.75 5.61
C LEU A 151 36.19 11.61 7.08
N LYS A 152 36.84 12.36 8.00
CA LYS A 152 36.45 12.42 9.42
C LYS A 152 34.99 12.86 9.59
N SER A 153 34.57 13.91 8.88
CA SER A 153 33.18 14.41 8.91
C SER A 153 32.19 13.37 8.38
N ILE A 154 32.48 12.70 7.26
CA ILE A 154 31.64 11.64 6.71
C ILE A 154 31.49 10.48 7.69
N ILE A 155 32.57 10.02 8.30
CA ILE A 155 32.56 8.91 9.27
C ILE A 155 31.72 9.29 10.49
N ARG A 156 31.88 10.50 11.04
CA ARG A 156 31.08 11.01 12.16
C ARG A 156 29.59 11.00 11.82
N ASN A 157 29.22 11.52 10.66
CA ASN A 157 27.83 11.55 10.21
C ASN A 157 27.26 10.13 9.99
N LEU A 158 28.06 9.21 9.47
CA LEU A 158 27.64 7.81 9.31
C LEU A 158 27.46 7.10 10.65
N LYS A 159 28.33 7.32 11.62
CA LYS A 159 28.23 6.78 13.00
C LYS A 159 26.97 7.32 13.69
N PHE A 160 26.70 8.62 13.59
CA PHE A 160 25.45 9.20 14.10
C PHE A 160 24.20 8.54 13.49
N ARG A 161 24.19 8.36 12.16
CA ARG A 161 23.09 7.69 11.45
C ARG A 161 22.97 6.20 11.84
N LYS A 162 24.08 5.51 12.11
CA LYS A 162 24.10 4.15 12.62
C LYS A 162 23.42 4.10 13.96
N ASN A 163 23.84 4.87 14.94
CA ASN A 163 23.27 4.92 16.29
C ASN A 163 21.76 5.22 16.26
N ARG A 164 21.34 6.17 15.44
CA ARG A 164 19.90 6.48 15.27
C ARG A 164 19.09 5.29 14.72
N ASN A 165 19.64 4.48 13.83
CA ASN A 165 18.98 3.30 13.32
C ASN A 165 18.99 2.14 14.34
N GLU A 166 20.06 1.96 15.07
CA GLU A 166 20.15 0.98 16.16
C GLU A 166 19.14 1.30 17.29
N PHE A 167 19.03 2.57 17.67
CA PHE A 167 18.01 3.02 18.61
C PHE A 167 16.58 2.69 18.13
N LYS A 168 16.30 2.87 16.82
CA LYS A 168 15.00 2.47 16.24
C LYS A 168 14.74 0.97 16.32
N LEU A 169 15.77 0.12 16.19
CA LEU A 169 15.64 -1.33 16.34
C LEU A 169 15.38 -1.77 17.78
N LYS A 170 15.93 -1.03 18.77
CA LYS A 170 15.70 -1.30 20.19
C LYS A 170 14.27 -0.96 20.64
N ARG A 171 13.56 -0.15 19.88
CA ARG A 171 12.18 0.23 20.18
C ARG A 171 11.25 -0.98 20.07
N LYS A 172 10.65 -1.39 21.20
CA LYS A 172 9.80 -2.59 21.29
C LYS A 172 8.38 -2.37 20.72
N MET A 173 7.87 -1.15 20.69
CA MET A 173 6.47 -0.86 20.33
C MET A 173 6.35 0.28 19.31
N PRO A 174 5.45 0.16 18.32
CA PRO A 174 5.13 1.27 17.44
C PRO A 174 4.36 2.37 18.20
N SER A 175 4.51 3.61 17.77
CA SER A 175 3.73 4.73 18.30
C SER A 175 2.52 4.95 17.40
N VAL A 176 1.32 4.77 17.95
CA VAL A 176 0.05 5.04 17.27
C VAL A 176 -0.60 6.28 17.87
N CYS A 177 -1.07 7.18 17.02
CA CYS A 177 -1.78 8.39 17.41
C CYS A 177 -3.03 8.53 16.54
N PHE A 178 -4.17 8.15 17.08
CA PHE A 178 -5.47 8.35 16.44
C PHE A 178 -5.80 9.86 16.38
N GLY A 179 -6.42 10.33 15.31
CA GLY A 179 -6.61 11.76 15.07
C GLY A 179 -5.41 12.47 14.41
N GLY A 180 -4.23 11.84 14.44
CA GLY A 180 -3.01 12.29 13.79
C GLY A 180 -2.12 13.18 14.65
N LYS A 181 -0.82 12.81 14.72
CA LYS A 181 0.18 13.51 15.55
C LYS A 181 0.39 14.98 15.18
N LYS A 182 0.19 15.34 13.91
CA LYS A 182 0.26 16.73 13.45
C LYS A 182 -0.89 17.54 14.07
N ASN A 183 -2.12 17.05 13.95
CA ASN A 183 -3.30 17.74 14.49
C ASN A 183 -3.22 17.88 16.01
N LEU A 184 -2.77 16.87 16.73
CA LEU A 184 -2.56 16.93 18.20
C LEU A 184 -1.67 18.11 18.63
N LYS A 185 -0.75 18.56 17.75
CA LYS A 185 0.19 19.65 18.05
C LYS A 185 -0.28 21.02 17.58
N SER A 186 -1.10 21.08 16.53
CA SER A 186 -1.45 22.33 15.84
C SER A 186 -2.93 22.69 15.93
N ASP A 187 -3.83 21.72 16.12
CA ASP A 187 -5.26 21.90 16.05
C ASP A 187 -5.96 20.78 16.82
N LEU A 188 -6.30 21.05 18.06
CA LEU A 188 -6.88 20.09 18.98
C LEU A 188 -8.33 19.73 18.62
N GLU A 189 -9.08 20.64 18.05
CA GLU A 189 -10.45 20.42 17.61
C GLU A 189 -10.49 19.45 16.42
N THR A 190 -9.72 19.74 15.37
CA THR A 190 -9.53 18.80 14.26
C THR A 190 -8.98 17.44 14.73
N PHE A 191 -8.11 17.41 15.74
CA PHE A 191 -7.63 16.16 16.31
C PHE A 191 -8.76 15.34 16.94
N ARG A 192 -9.61 15.97 17.78
CA ARG A 192 -10.75 15.32 18.42
C ARG A 192 -11.75 14.82 17.39
N PHE A 193 -12.14 15.67 16.44
CA PHE A 193 -13.03 15.31 15.35
C PHE A 193 -12.51 14.10 14.55
N LYS A 194 -11.28 14.13 14.07
CA LYS A 194 -10.70 13.01 13.31
C LYS A 194 -10.53 11.73 14.11
N ARG A 195 -10.47 11.81 15.42
CA ARG A 195 -10.37 10.67 16.30
C ARG A 195 -11.70 9.94 16.47
N GLN A 196 -12.83 10.65 16.34
CA GLN A 196 -14.17 10.16 16.68
C GLN A 196 -15.10 9.97 15.47
N ARG A 197 -14.73 10.39 14.29
CA ARG A 197 -15.61 10.56 13.13
C ARG A 197 -15.97 9.28 12.36
N ARG A 198 -15.50 8.10 12.77
CA ARG A 198 -15.65 6.88 11.96
C ARG A 198 -16.07 5.69 12.81
N MET A 199 -17.03 4.93 12.34
CA MET A 199 -17.33 3.60 12.87
C MET A 199 -17.42 2.57 11.75
N LEU A 200 -17.11 1.30 12.09
CA LEU A 200 -17.20 0.15 11.18
C LEU A 200 -17.98 -0.95 11.88
N ILE A 201 -19.18 -1.22 11.41
CA ILE A 201 -20.03 -2.29 11.93
C ILE A 201 -19.92 -3.51 11.03
N THR A 202 -19.43 -4.60 11.59
CA THR A 202 -19.23 -5.85 10.86
C THR A 202 -20.54 -6.57 10.63
N GLY A 203 -20.75 -7.09 9.42
CA GLY A 203 -21.86 -7.96 9.09
C GLY A 203 -21.73 -9.33 9.77
N ARG A 204 -22.83 -10.05 9.94
CA ARG A 204 -22.84 -11.42 10.48
C ARG A 204 -23.39 -12.40 9.45
N ARG A 205 -22.78 -13.57 9.39
CA ARG A 205 -23.25 -14.68 8.54
C ARG A 205 -24.47 -15.36 9.14
N GLN A 206 -24.50 -15.48 10.46
CA GLN A 206 -25.60 -16.04 11.24
C GLN A 206 -26.58 -14.93 11.61
N GLY A 207 -27.80 -14.96 11.13
CA GLY A 207 -28.79 -13.98 11.42
C GLY A 207 -29.80 -13.72 10.28
N LYS A 208 -30.95 -13.16 10.59
CA LYS A 208 -31.99 -12.83 9.62
C LYS A 208 -31.52 -11.77 8.60
N TYR A 209 -30.69 -10.84 9.04
CA TYR A 209 -30.21 -9.71 8.24
C TYR A 209 -28.72 -9.83 7.94
N SER A 210 -28.28 -9.24 6.82
CA SER A 210 -26.86 -9.13 6.42
C SER A 210 -26.01 -8.32 7.42
N ASN A 211 -26.67 -7.40 8.12
CA ASN A 211 -26.15 -6.62 9.25
C ASN A 211 -27.31 -6.31 10.19
N ASN A 212 -27.08 -6.39 11.49
CA ASN A 212 -28.15 -6.20 12.46
C ASN A 212 -28.37 -4.74 12.86
N LEU A 213 -27.36 -3.89 12.70
CA LEU A 213 -27.49 -2.45 12.96
C LEU A 213 -27.82 -1.66 11.69
N PHE A 214 -27.45 -2.18 10.52
CA PHE A 214 -27.79 -1.57 9.25
C PHE A 214 -28.64 -2.53 8.42
N LYS A 215 -29.90 -2.16 8.19
CA LYS A 215 -30.87 -2.95 7.43
C LYS A 215 -31.18 -2.22 6.13
N LEU A 216 -30.69 -2.76 5.00
CA LEU A 216 -31.00 -2.26 3.69
C LEU A 216 -32.30 -2.91 3.17
N ASN A 217 -33.32 -2.11 2.89
CA ASN A 217 -34.46 -2.51 2.12
C ASN A 217 -34.15 -2.25 0.64
N VAL A 218 -34.06 -3.32 -0.14
CA VAL A 218 -33.69 -3.26 -1.55
C VAL A 218 -34.81 -2.81 -2.48
N GLU A 219 -36.10 -2.89 -2.02
CA GLU A 219 -37.27 -2.52 -2.82
C GLU A 219 -37.42 -1.01 -2.96
N ASN A 220 -37.14 -0.28 -1.89
CA ASN A 220 -37.31 1.17 -1.83
C ASN A 220 -36.02 1.98 -1.64
N ASP A 221 -34.86 1.32 -1.69
CA ASP A 221 -33.54 1.94 -1.50
C ASP A 221 -33.40 2.64 -0.13
N MET A 222 -34.07 2.15 0.91
CA MET A 222 -34.02 2.70 2.27
C MET A 222 -33.05 1.93 3.13
N LEU A 223 -32.18 2.63 3.83
CA LEU A 223 -31.25 2.07 4.81
C LEU A 223 -31.69 2.51 6.22
N THR A 224 -32.02 1.54 7.06
CA THR A 224 -32.32 1.77 8.48
C THR A 224 -31.07 1.55 9.28
N TYR A 225 -30.62 2.56 9.98
CA TYR A 225 -29.57 2.48 10.99
C TYR A 225 -30.20 2.39 12.38
N ARG A 226 -30.03 1.24 13.02
CA ARG A 226 -30.43 1.04 14.42
C ARG A 226 -29.40 1.68 15.34
N SER A 227 -29.62 2.91 15.74
CA SER A 227 -28.79 3.63 16.68
C SER A 227 -28.96 3.13 18.12
N THR A 228 -28.25 3.75 19.07
CA THR A 228 -28.41 3.46 20.50
C THR A 228 -29.71 4.05 21.08
N GLN A 229 -30.37 4.97 20.38
CA GLN A 229 -31.58 5.65 20.87
C GLN A 229 -32.83 5.28 20.06
N LYS A 230 -32.81 5.47 18.74
CA LYS A 230 -33.89 5.20 17.81
C LYS A 230 -33.40 4.68 16.47
N ASP A 231 -34.27 4.08 15.69
CA ASP A 231 -33.98 3.74 14.30
C ASP A 231 -33.96 5.02 13.45
N ILE A 232 -32.90 5.23 12.69
CA ILE A 232 -32.72 6.35 11.76
C ILE A 232 -32.82 5.79 10.34
N VAL A 233 -33.77 6.31 9.55
CA VAL A 233 -34.01 5.84 8.19
C VAL A 233 -33.63 6.90 7.19
N PHE A 234 -32.88 6.50 6.17
CA PHE A 234 -32.48 7.42 5.11
C PHE A 234 -32.35 6.68 3.77
N LYS A 235 -32.60 7.42 2.69
CA LYS A 235 -32.52 6.90 1.34
C LYS A 235 -31.05 6.75 0.91
N VAL A 236 -30.73 5.61 0.29
CA VAL A 236 -29.39 5.36 -0.27
C VAL A 236 -29.50 5.02 -1.74
N GLN A 237 -28.60 5.61 -2.55
CA GLN A 237 -28.48 5.33 -3.97
C GLN A 237 -27.07 4.81 -4.26
N PHE A 238 -26.88 3.52 -4.05
CA PHE A 238 -25.63 2.87 -4.36
C PHE A 238 -25.54 2.62 -5.88
N HIS A 239 -24.69 3.40 -6.58
CA HIS A 239 -24.55 3.24 -8.03
C HIS A 239 -23.60 2.11 -8.41
N LYS A 240 -22.48 2.01 -7.70
CA LYS A 240 -21.44 1.04 -8.01
C LYS A 240 -21.67 -0.27 -7.28
N TYR A 241 -21.70 -1.37 -8.01
CA TYR A 241 -21.96 -2.71 -7.43
C TYR A 241 -23.31 -2.83 -6.71
N LYS A 242 -24.32 -2.09 -7.19
CA LYS A 242 -25.68 -2.11 -6.61
C LYS A 242 -26.27 -3.52 -6.65
N ASP A 243 -26.26 -4.14 -7.84
CA ASP A 243 -26.87 -5.45 -8.06
C ASP A 243 -26.23 -6.54 -7.19
N GLU A 244 -24.87 -6.50 -7.08
CA GLU A 244 -24.15 -7.44 -6.24
C GLU A 244 -24.43 -7.23 -4.75
N LEU A 245 -24.55 -5.99 -4.29
CA LEU A 245 -24.92 -5.69 -2.93
C LEU A 245 -26.35 -6.17 -2.63
N TYR A 246 -27.30 -5.92 -3.54
CA TYR A 246 -28.71 -6.27 -3.36
C TYR A 246 -28.91 -7.77 -3.39
N ALA A 247 -28.28 -8.49 -4.32
CA ALA A 247 -28.26 -9.94 -4.33
C ALA A 247 -27.75 -10.50 -3.01
N ARG A 248 -26.72 -9.88 -2.44
CA ARG A 248 -26.14 -10.31 -1.17
C ARG A 248 -27.03 -10.05 0.04
N VAL A 249 -27.72 -8.93 0.09
CA VAL A 249 -28.66 -8.62 1.17
C VAL A 249 -29.84 -9.60 1.15
N ASN A 250 -30.27 -10.02 -0.04
CA ASN A 250 -31.35 -10.97 -0.25
C ASN A 250 -30.93 -12.45 -0.13
N GLU A 251 -29.66 -12.75 0.11
CA GLU A 251 -29.19 -14.12 0.30
C GLU A 251 -29.94 -14.85 1.42
N LYS A 252 -30.10 -16.16 1.27
CA LYS A 252 -30.78 -17.01 2.23
C LYS A 252 -30.16 -16.91 3.64
N HIS A 253 -30.96 -17.13 4.64
CA HIS A 253 -30.50 -17.20 6.02
C HIS A 253 -29.36 -18.21 6.17
N ASN A 254 -28.33 -17.85 6.94
CA ASN A 254 -27.09 -18.64 7.14
C ASN A 254 -26.19 -18.83 5.90
N SER A 255 -26.47 -18.14 4.79
CA SER A 255 -25.50 -18.14 3.67
C SER A 255 -24.15 -17.55 4.11
N PRO A 256 -23.02 -18.23 3.82
CA PRO A 256 -21.68 -17.69 4.12
C PRO A 256 -21.43 -16.35 3.40
N ASN A 257 -22.22 -16.07 2.38
CA ASN A 257 -22.11 -14.88 1.57
C ASN A 257 -22.95 -13.69 2.06
N LYS A 258 -23.83 -13.84 3.03
CA LYS A 258 -24.80 -12.84 3.44
C LYS A 258 -24.22 -11.60 4.14
N ALA A 259 -23.08 -11.74 4.83
CA ALA A 259 -22.54 -10.66 5.65
C ALA A 259 -22.15 -9.42 4.85
N VAL A 260 -22.69 -8.26 5.24
CA VAL A 260 -22.33 -6.94 4.74
C VAL A 260 -21.87 -6.07 5.92
N ALA A 261 -20.68 -5.52 5.85
CA ALA A 261 -20.19 -4.53 6.83
C ALA A 261 -20.54 -3.12 6.35
N TYR A 262 -20.90 -2.26 7.29
CA TYR A 262 -21.17 -0.86 7.00
C TYR A 262 -20.17 0.04 7.73
N GLU A 263 -19.57 0.97 6.99
CA GLU A 263 -18.71 2.03 7.52
C GLU A 263 -19.47 3.35 7.43
N LEU A 264 -19.53 4.06 8.54
CA LEU A 264 -20.06 5.42 8.61
C LEU A 264 -18.93 6.37 8.95
N MET A 265 -18.77 7.45 8.17
CA MET A 265 -17.72 8.43 8.36
C MET A 265 -18.26 9.85 8.26
N ASP A 266 -18.19 10.58 9.36
CA ASP A 266 -18.64 11.98 9.48
C ASP A 266 -17.65 12.97 8.84
N TYR A 267 -18.17 13.96 8.13
CA TYR A 267 -17.45 15.07 7.50
C TYR A 267 -17.94 16.46 7.95
N GLY A 268 -18.75 16.51 8.99
CA GLY A 268 -19.31 17.75 9.56
C GLY A 268 -20.73 18.03 9.07
N GLU A 269 -20.91 18.37 7.80
CA GLU A 269 -22.22 18.67 7.20
C GLU A 269 -22.94 17.42 6.66
N TYR A 270 -22.20 16.37 6.40
CA TYR A 270 -22.68 15.11 5.86
C TYR A 270 -21.85 13.95 6.38
N PHE A 271 -22.39 12.76 6.29
CA PHE A 271 -21.62 11.54 6.47
C PHE A 271 -21.62 10.70 5.18
N ILE A 272 -20.61 9.84 5.07
CA ILE A 272 -20.56 8.83 4.03
C ILE A 272 -20.93 7.50 4.68
N VAL A 273 -21.97 6.87 4.17
CA VAL A 273 -22.26 5.46 4.44
C VAL A 273 -21.65 4.60 3.33
N LYS A 274 -20.95 3.53 3.72
CA LYS A 274 -20.25 2.66 2.79
C LYS A 274 -20.57 1.21 3.14
N ALA A 275 -21.19 0.50 2.21
CA ALA A 275 -21.40 -0.94 2.29
C ALA A 275 -20.12 -1.66 1.80
N ILE A 276 -19.68 -2.66 2.55
CA ILE A 276 -18.46 -3.44 2.29
C ILE A 276 -18.83 -4.92 2.34
N PHE A 277 -18.56 -5.66 1.27
CA PHE A 277 -18.89 -7.06 1.15
C PHE A 277 -17.87 -7.83 0.33
N GLU A 278 -17.85 -9.14 0.49
CA GLU A 278 -17.00 -10.03 -0.29
C GLU A 278 -17.77 -10.60 -1.47
N LYS A 279 -17.15 -10.76 -2.62
CA LYS A 279 -17.73 -11.43 -3.78
C LYS A 279 -16.80 -12.55 -4.24
N HIS A 280 -17.37 -13.71 -4.53
CA HIS A 280 -16.67 -14.73 -5.29
C HIS A 280 -16.53 -14.23 -6.73
N MET A 281 -15.31 -14.31 -7.24
CA MET A 281 -15.07 -13.98 -8.65
C MET A 281 -15.37 -15.21 -9.50
N ASN A 282 -15.95 -14.99 -10.65
CA ASN A 282 -16.13 -16.04 -11.63
C ASN A 282 -14.76 -16.54 -12.11
N LEU A 283 -14.71 -17.74 -12.64
CA LEU A 283 -13.53 -18.27 -13.29
C LEU A 283 -13.18 -17.40 -14.51
N PRO A 284 -11.89 -17.21 -14.80
CA PRO A 284 -11.48 -16.50 -15.98
C PRO A 284 -12.00 -17.18 -17.26
N LYS A 285 -12.42 -16.36 -18.22
CA LYS A 285 -12.85 -16.82 -19.56
C LYS A 285 -11.76 -16.68 -20.63
N THR A 286 -10.59 -16.15 -20.23
CA THR A 286 -9.41 -16.02 -21.09
C THR A 286 -8.35 -17.05 -20.70
N ASN A 287 -7.49 -17.41 -21.65
CA ASN A 287 -6.39 -18.35 -21.45
C ASN A 287 -5.22 -18.02 -22.38
N THR A 288 -4.20 -18.86 -22.41
CA THR A 288 -3.02 -18.69 -23.27
C THR A 288 -3.07 -19.49 -24.57
N LEU A 289 -4.14 -20.27 -24.83
CA LEU A 289 -4.27 -21.11 -26.02
C LEU A 289 -4.25 -20.31 -27.33
N TYR A 290 -4.78 -19.08 -27.30
CA TYR A 290 -4.80 -18.18 -28.46
C TYR A 290 -3.62 -17.20 -28.46
N GLY A 291 -2.65 -17.37 -27.57
CA GLY A 291 -1.61 -16.40 -27.29
C GLY A 291 -1.87 -15.63 -26.01
N ALA A 292 -1.09 -14.57 -25.75
CA ALA A 292 -1.22 -13.78 -24.57
C ALA A 292 -0.94 -12.29 -24.83
N VAL A 293 -1.22 -11.46 -23.84
CA VAL A 293 -0.91 -10.02 -23.85
C VAL A 293 0.05 -9.74 -22.72
N GLY A 294 1.31 -9.40 -23.01
CA GLY A 294 2.33 -9.04 -22.04
C GLY A 294 2.47 -7.54 -21.90
N ILE A 295 2.65 -7.03 -20.67
CA ILE A 295 2.91 -5.61 -20.44
C ILE A 295 4.17 -5.37 -19.64
N ASP A 296 4.99 -4.41 -20.10
CA ASP A 296 6.11 -3.82 -19.36
C ASP A 296 5.74 -2.40 -18.92
N ILE A 297 5.69 -2.18 -17.60
CA ILE A 297 5.24 -0.91 -17.02
C ILE A 297 6.45 -0.01 -16.75
N ASN A 298 6.51 1.13 -17.40
CA ASN A 298 7.57 2.12 -17.26
C ASN A 298 7.09 3.40 -16.57
N VAL A 299 8.02 4.33 -16.35
CA VAL A 299 7.75 5.58 -15.62
C VAL A 299 6.84 6.52 -16.40
N ASP A 300 6.91 6.48 -17.72
CA ASP A 300 6.25 7.38 -18.68
C ASP A 300 5.34 6.68 -19.67
N HIS A 301 5.33 5.35 -19.66
CA HIS A 301 4.46 4.58 -20.55
C HIS A 301 4.31 3.13 -20.07
N ILE A 302 3.31 2.46 -20.62
CA ILE A 302 3.17 1.01 -20.61
C ILE A 302 3.45 0.50 -22.02
N ALA A 303 4.40 -0.42 -22.16
CA ALA A 303 4.62 -1.13 -23.41
C ALA A 303 3.79 -2.43 -23.37
N LEU A 304 3.00 -2.66 -24.41
CA LEU A 304 2.17 -3.84 -24.58
C LEU A 304 2.67 -4.64 -25.79
N CYS A 305 2.73 -5.94 -25.63
CA CYS A 305 3.00 -6.88 -26.70
C CYS A 305 1.95 -8.00 -26.68
N GLU A 306 1.23 -8.17 -27.78
CA GLU A 306 0.32 -9.29 -28.01
C GLU A 306 0.99 -10.33 -28.90
N THR A 307 0.82 -11.62 -28.58
CA THR A 307 1.33 -12.73 -29.39
C THR A 307 0.19 -13.67 -29.81
N ASN A 308 0.47 -14.47 -30.85
CA ASN A 308 -0.34 -15.64 -31.21
C ASN A 308 0.03 -16.88 -30.34
N MET A 309 -0.60 -18.02 -30.63
CA MET A 309 -0.36 -19.29 -29.93
C MET A 309 1.09 -19.78 -30.02
N ASP A 310 1.80 -19.46 -31.10
CA ASP A 310 3.20 -19.84 -31.32
C ASP A 310 4.19 -18.87 -30.66
N GLY A 311 3.69 -17.86 -29.96
CA GLY A 311 4.52 -16.83 -29.32
C GLY A 311 5.08 -15.79 -30.29
N ASN A 312 4.54 -15.68 -31.51
CA ASN A 312 4.92 -14.63 -32.46
C ASN A 312 4.14 -13.33 -32.20
N ILE A 313 4.81 -12.20 -32.41
CA ILE A 313 4.23 -10.87 -32.18
C ILE A 313 3.12 -10.61 -33.19
N VAL A 314 1.93 -10.25 -32.70
CA VAL A 314 0.76 -9.84 -33.48
C VAL A 314 0.55 -8.33 -33.41
N LEU A 315 0.71 -7.75 -32.21
CA LEU A 315 0.51 -6.33 -31.98
C LEU A 315 1.50 -5.79 -30.96
N ILE A 316 1.95 -4.56 -31.18
CA ILE A 316 2.72 -3.78 -30.22
C ILE A 316 2.02 -2.44 -30.04
N LYS A 317 1.83 -2.03 -28.79
CA LYS A 317 1.20 -0.74 -28.46
C LYS A 317 1.92 -0.06 -27.32
N LYS A 318 2.00 1.27 -27.39
CA LYS A 318 2.53 2.13 -26.34
C LYS A 318 1.40 2.96 -25.75
N TYR A 319 1.25 2.90 -24.43
CA TYR A 319 0.31 3.73 -23.68
C TYR A 319 1.09 4.78 -22.90
N PRO A 320 1.02 6.06 -23.25
CA PRO A 320 1.73 7.12 -22.53
C PRO A 320 1.16 7.32 -21.13
N ILE A 321 1.99 7.78 -20.19
CA ILE A 321 1.60 8.18 -18.83
C ILE A 321 2.14 9.59 -18.60
N HIS A 322 1.24 10.57 -18.44
CA HIS A 322 1.59 11.97 -18.27
C HIS A 322 1.89 12.28 -16.81
N LYS A 323 3.15 12.64 -16.53
CA LYS A 323 3.66 12.88 -15.16
C LYS A 323 3.22 14.25 -14.62
N GLU A 324 3.00 15.21 -15.49
CA GLU A 324 2.59 16.59 -15.24
C GLU A 324 1.13 16.70 -14.79
N ASN A 325 0.31 15.71 -15.05
CA ASN A 325 -1.08 15.69 -14.66
C ASN A 325 -1.26 15.76 -13.14
N THR A 326 -2.31 16.45 -12.70
CA THR A 326 -2.74 16.42 -11.30
C THR A 326 -3.00 14.99 -10.83
N LYS A 327 -2.99 14.76 -9.52
CA LYS A 327 -3.22 13.43 -8.94
C LYS A 327 -4.54 12.81 -9.41
N ASN A 328 -5.61 13.59 -9.52
CA ASN A 328 -6.93 13.09 -9.92
C ASN A 328 -6.96 12.77 -11.43
N LYS A 329 -6.47 13.68 -12.28
CA LYS A 329 -6.37 13.47 -13.72
C LYS A 329 -5.51 12.24 -14.06
N ARG A 330 -4.37 12.07 -13.37
CA ARG A 330 -3.53 10.87 -13.51
C ARG A 330 -4.24 9.58 -13.05
N ASN A 331 -5.02 9.64 -11.97
CA ASN A 331 -5.78 8.47 -11.54
C ASN A 331 -6.84 8.07 -12.55
N GLU A 332 -7.47 9.03 -13.21
CA GLU A 332 -8.43 8.77 -14.29
C GLU A 332 -7.73 8.20 -15.51
N GLU A 333 -6.65 8.82 -15.98
CA GLU A 333 -5.82 8.30 -17.07
C GLU A 333 -5.43 6.83 -16.84
N LEU A 334 -4.90 6.50 -15.67
CA LEU A 334 -4.54 5.12 -15.32
C LEU A 334 -5.76 4.17 -15.24
N TYR A 335 -6.94 4.71 -14.98
CA TYR A 335 -8.16 3.91 -14.99
C TYR A 335 -8.60 3.59 -16.41
N GLN A 336 -8.54 4.56 -17.32
CA GLN A 336 -8.84 4.36 -18.75
C GLN A 336 -7.85 3.39 -19.39
N LEU A 337 -6.55 3.55 -19.12
CA LEU A 337 -5.53 2.60 -19.59
C LEU A 337 -5.79 1.16 -19.10
N ALA A 338 -6.25 1.01 -17.87
CA ALA A 338 -6.59 -0.32 -17.34
C ALA A 338 -7.82 -0.93 -18.02
N ILE A 339 -8.77 -0.10 -18.47
CA ILE A 339 -9.92 -0.54 -19.29
C ILE A 339 -9.44 -1.01 -20.65
N GLU A 340 -8.67 -0.19 -21.37
CA GLU A 340 -8.17 -0.52 -22.70
C GLU A 340 -7.35 -1.82 -22.72
N ILE A 341 -6.45 -2.01 -21.75
CA ILE A 341 -5.66 -3.25 -21.63
C ILE A 341 -6.57 -4.45 -21.37
N MET A 342 -7.55 -4.31 -20.50
CA MET A 342 -8.51 -5.36 -20.19
C MET A 342 -9.35 -5.72 -21.42
N GLU A 343 -9.86 -4.74 -22.15
CA GLU A 343 -10.65 -4.95 -23.37
C GLU A 343 -9.84 -5.64 -24.46
N GLN A 344 -8.57 -5.27 -24.64
CA GLN A 344 -7.66 -5.95 -25.56
C GLN A 344 -7.53 -7.44 -25.20
N CYS A 345 -7.39 -7.78 -23.93
CA CYS A 345 -7.32 -9.17 -23.49
C CYS A 345 -8.66 -9.91 -23.68
N LYS A 346 -9.77 -9.28 -23.27
CA LYS A 346 -11.11 -9.88 -23.28
C LYS A 346 -11.60 -10.15 -24.70
N SER A 347 -11.49 -9.19 -25.61
CA SER A 347 -11.94 -9.32 -27.01
C SER A 347 -11.20 -10.41 -27.77
N LYS A 348 -9.94 -10.66 -27.43
CA LYS A 348 -9.10 -11.69 -28.04
C LYS A 348 -9.08 -13.02 -27.28
N LYS A 349 -9.80 -13.11 -26.15
CA LYS A 349 -9.83 -14.27 -25.23
C LYS A 349 -8.43 -14.65 -24.71
N LYS A 350 -7.50 -13.70 -24.63
CA LYS A 350 -6.11 -13.88 -24.23
C LYS A 350 -5.90 -13.49 -22.77
N SER A 351 -5.09 -14.24 -22.02
CA SER A 351 -4.66 -13.87 -20.68
C SER A 351 -3.69 -12.69 -20.68
N LEU A 352 -3.76 -11.87 -19.64
CA LEU A 352 -2.77 -10.81 -19.40
C LEU A 352 -1.57 -11.38 -18.64
N VAL A 353 -0.36 -11.08 -19.11
CA VAL A 353 0.88 -11.46 -18.42
C VAL A 353 1.58 -10.22 -17.87
N VAL A 354 1.94 -10.27 -16.59
CA VAL A 354 2.59 -9.18 -15.87
C VAL A 354 3.75 -9.70 -15.02
N GLU A 355 4.69 -8.83 -14.70
CA GLU A 355 5.76 -9.16 -13.76
C GLU A 355 5.25 -9.25 -12.31
N ASP A 356 5.65 -10.29 -11.57
CA ASP A 356 5.44 -10.37 -10.12
C ASP A 356 6.50 -9.56 -9.38
N LEU A 357 6.29 -8.28 -9.27
CA LEU A 357 7.22 -7.39 -8.58
C LEU A 357 7.08 -7.45 -7.06
N ASN A 358 8.11 -7.98 -6.41
CA ASN A 358 8.23 -7.89 -4.97
C ASN A 358 8.59 -6.46 -4.53
N PHE A 359 7.58 -5.66 -4.16
CA PHE A 359 7.76 -4.28 -3.73
C PHE A 359 8.63 -4.13 -2.47
N LYS A 360 8.75 -5.17 -1.63
CA LYS A 360 9.67 -5.17 -0.48
C LYS A 360 11.12 -5.16 -0.98
N GLN A 361 11.45 -6.02 -1.93
CA GLN A 361 12.78 -6.05 -2.56
C GLN A 361 13.07 -4.77 -3.31
N LEU A 362 12.07 -4.19 -4.00
CA LEU A 362 12.22 -2.91 -4.69
C LEU A 362 12.59 -1.78 -3.71
N LYS A 363 11.90 -1.65 -2.58
CA LYS A 363 12.23 -0.69 -1.52
C LYS A 363 13.65 -0.92 -0.97
N THR A 364 14.06 -2.16 -0.82
CA THR A 364 15.42 -2.51 -0.38
C THR A 364 16.46 -2.10 -1.42
N ARG A 365 16.22 -2.37 -2.71
CA ARG A 365 17.11 -1.95 -3.83
C ARG A 365 17.23 -0.43 -3.92
N MET A 366 16.15 0.34 -3.68
CA MET A 366 16.18 1.80 -3.65
C MET A 366 17.18 2.36 -2.63
N LEU A 367 17.51 1.64 -1.56
CA LEU A 367 18.54 2.07 -0.60
C LEU A 367 19.94 2.15 -1.21
N TYR A 368 20.18 1.45 -2.31
CA TYR A 368 21.48 1.38 -3.00
C TYR A 368 21.54 2.25 -4.26
N ARG A 369 20.46 2.90 -4.66
CA ARG A 369 20.40 3.76 -5.84
C ARG A 369 20.63 5.23 -5.50
N PRO A 370 21.07 6.08 -6.44
CA PRO A 370 21.19 7.53 -6.27
C PRO A 370 19.85 8.19 -5.92
N LYS A 371 19.90 9.32 -5.21
CA LYS A 371 18.68 10.06 -4.79
C LYS A 371 17.79 10.45 -5.98
N LYS A 372 18.38 10.88 -7.10
CA LYS A 372 17.64 11.27 -8.33
C LYS A 372 16.82 10.09 -8.86
N GLN A 373 17.42 8.91 -9.00
CA GLN A 373 16.72 7.70 -9.41
C GLN A 373 15.64 7.26 -8.40
N ASN A 374 15.90 7.40 -7.10
CA ASN A 374 14.91 7.08 -6.07
C ASN A 374 13.71 8.03 -6.11
N LYS A 375 13.92 9.32 -6.41
CA LYS A 375 12.83 10.30 -6.56
C LYS A 375 11.93 9.90 -7.74
N THR A 376 12.51 9.54 -8.87
CA THR A 376 11.79 9.07 -10.06
C THR A 376 11.00 7.79 -9.75
N LEU A 377 11.63 6.79 -9.13
CA LEU A 377 10.97 5.53 -8.76
C LEU A 377 9.91 5.69 -7.67
N SER A 378 10.10 6.59 -6.70
CA SER A 378 9.12 6.82 -5.63
C SER A 378 7.90 7.61 -6.11
N SER A 379 8.05 8.47 -7.13
CA SER A 379 6.95 9.17 -7.77
C SER A 379 6.15 8.27 -8.71
N PHE A 380 6.72 7.12 -9.06
CA PHE A 380 6.14 6.17 -9.98
C PHE A 380 5.08 5.30 -9.31
N ALA A 381 3.88 5.37 -9.86
CA ALA A 381 2.71 4.70 -9.31
C ALA A 381 2.58 3.23 -9.81
N TYR A 382 3.71 2.53 -10.07
CA TYR A 382 3.73 1.17 -10.61
C TYR A 382 2.71 0.25 -9.92
N LYS A 383 2.78 0.20 -8.58
CA LYS A 383 1.87 -0.62 -7.79
C LYS A 383 0.39 -0.25 -8.05
N LYS A 384 0.09 1.05 -8.17
CA LYS A 384 -1.28 1.51 -8.44
C LYS A 384 -1.76 1.15 -9.84
N ILE A 385 -0.85 1.20 -10.83
CA ILE A 385 -1.16 0.81 -12.21
C ILE A 385 -1.49 -0.68 -12.23
N LEU A 386 -0.58 -1.49 -11.69
CA LEU A 386 -0.75 -2.93 -11.64
C LEU A 386 -2.04 -3.33 -10.89
N GLU A 387 -2.29 -2.75 -9.72
CA GLU A 387 -3.52 -2.98 -8.95
C GLU A 387 -4.79 -2.59 -9.72
N LYS A 388 -4.76 -1.50 -10.50
CA LYS A 388 -5.90 -1.09 -11.31
C LYS A 388 -6.14 -2.05 -12.49
N VAL A 389 -5.08 -2.41 -13.20
CA VAL A 389 -5.14 -3.35 -14.33
C VAL A 389 -5.60 -4.73 -13.85
N GLU A 390 -4.95 -5.30 -12.83
CA GLU A 390 -5.34 -6.58 -12.24
C GLU A 390 -6.80 -6.58 -11.77
N ARG A 391 -7.23 -5.50 -11.13
CA ARG A 391 -8.61 -5.39 -10.67
C ARG A 391 -9.60 -5.34 -11.82
N LYS A 392 -9.30 -4.60 -12.90
CA LYS A 392 -10.18 -4.52 -14.08
C LYS A 392 -10.25 -5.86 -14.80
N CYS A 393 -9.12 -6.51 -15.02
CA CYS A 393 -9.05 -7.83 -15.62
C CYS A 393 -9.89 -8.85 -14.83
N LEU A 394 -9.65 -8.92 -13.52
CA LEU A 394 -10.36 -9.84 -12.64
C LEU A 394 -11.88 -9.63 -12.66
N MET A 395 -12.34 -8.36 -12.68
CA MET A 395 -13.77 -8.03 -12.72
C MET A 395 -14.45 -8.38 -14.04
N ASN A 396 -13.67 -8.52 -15.11
CA ASN A 396 -14.14 -8.85 -16.45
C ASN A 396 -13.76 -10.27 -16.88
N GLU A 397 -13.45 -11.15 -15.90
CA GLU A 397 -13.16 -12.56 -16.14
C GLU A 397 -11.92 -12.77 -17.04
N VAL A 398 -10.99 -11.81 -17.04
CA VAL A 398 -9.70 -11.91 -17.71
C VAL A 398 -8.67 -12.47 -16.74
N ASP A 399 -8.02 -13.55 -17.14
CA ASP A 399 -6.94 -14.16 -16.37
C ASP A 399 -5.68 -13.29 -16.34
N VAL A 400 -4.98 -13.26 -15.21
CA VAL A 400 -3.74 -12.49 -15.01
C VAL A 400 -2.64 -13.41 -14.49
N ILE A 401 -1.71 -13.69 -15.37
CA ILE A 401 -0.55 -14.54 -15.10
C ILE A 401 0.60 -13.68 -14.60
N LYS A 402 1.18 -14.07 -13.46
CA LYS A 402 2.36 -13.40 -12.89
C LYS A 402 3.61 -14.22 -13.13
N ILE A 403 4.64 -13.55 -13.69
CA ILE A 403 5.92 -14.19 -14.00
C ILE A 403 7.07 -13.59 -13.18
N ASP A 404 8.17 -14.36 -13.04
CA ASP A 404 9.40 -13.86 -12.40
C ASP A 404 10.00 -12.71 -13.24
N PRO A 405 10.19 -11.51 -12.66
CA PRO A 405 10.75 -10.34 -13.35
C PRO A 405 12.27 -10.45 -13.61
N LYS A 406 12.90 -11.54 -13.22
CA LYS A 406 14.36 -11.70 -13.34
C LYS A 406 14.80 -11.67 -14.80
N ASN A 407 15.66 -10.69 -15.15
CA ASN A 407 16.31 -10.52 -16.46
C ASN A 407 15.37 -10.25 -17.66
N THR A 408 14.08 -10.01 -17.52
CA THR A 408 13.15 -9.73 -18.62
C THR A 408 13.66 -8.64 -19.56
N SER A 409 14.01 -7.46 -19.01
CA SER A 409 14.56 -6.34 -19.79
C SER A 409 15.96 -6.63 -20.37
N LYS A 410 16.79 -7.43 -19.67
CA LYS A 410 18.11 -7.81 -20.16
C LYS A 410 18.00 -8.72 -21.37
N ILE A 411 17.19 -9.78 -21.27
CA ILE A 411 16.94 -10.72 -22.36
C ILE A 411 16.27 -10.01 -23.53
N GLY A 412 15.27 -9.15 -23.26
CA GLY A 412 14.65 -8.33 -24.28
C GLY A 412 15.66 -7.51 -25.06
N LYS A 413 16.60 -6.85 -24.36
CA LYS A 413 17.65 -6.07 -24.99
C LYS A 413 18.65 -6.91 -25.79
N GLU A 414 19.19 -7.98 -25.19
CA GLU A 414 20.28 -8.75 -25.78
C GLU A 414 19.82 -9.66 -26.94
N LYS A 415 18.65 -10.30 -26.78
CA LYS A 415 18.17 -11.30 -27.74
C LYS A 415 17.24 -10.69 -28.81
N TYR A 416 16.27 -9.87 -28.40
CA TYR A 416 15.18 -9.50 -29.30
C TYR A 416 15.29 -8.11 -29.93
N THR A 417 15.99 -7.16 -29.33
CA THR A 417 16.15 -5.81 -29.91
C THR A 417 16.77 -5.86 -31.30
N LYS A 418 17.84 -6.63 -31.48
CA LYS A 418 18.54 -6.78 -32.78
C LYS A 418 17.70 -7.55 -33.80
N ILE A 419 17.07 -8.66 -33.36
CA ILE A 419 16.32 -9.58 -34.26
C ILE A 419 15.02 -8.92 -34.74
N LYS A 420 14.34 -8.16 -33.89
CA LYS A 420 13.00 -7.61 -34.17
C LYS A 420 13.01 -6.11 -34.52
N GLY A 421 14.15 -5.40 -34.40
CA GLY A 421 14.22 -3.97 -34.65
C GLY A 421 13.39 -3.10 -33.69
N LEU A 422 13.05 -3.64 -32.50
CA LEU A 422 12.12 -3.03 -31.54
C LEU A 422 12.83 -2.36 -30.37
N SER A 423 12.16 -1.41 -29.72
CA SER A 423 12.68 -0.80 -28.50
C SER A 423 12.82 -1.83 -27.37
N VAL A 424 13.73 -1.57 -26.43
CA VAL A 424 13.97 -2.44 -25.26
C VAL A 424 12.71 -2.73 -24.45
N HIS A 425 11.78 -1.75 -24.37
CA HIS A 425 10.55 -1.90 -23.59
C HIS A 425 9.53 -2.83 -24.28
N TYR A 426 9.42 -2.77 -25.61
CA TYR A 426 8.60 -3.72 -26.35
C TYR A 426 9.16 -5.13 -26.30
N CYS A 427 10.49 -5.26 -26.38
CA CYS A 427 11.16 -6.53 -26.24
C CYS A 427 11.00 -7.10 -24.81
N ALA A 428 11.02 -6.25 -23.77
CA ALA A 428 10.72 -6.67 -22.40
C ALA A 428 9.27 -7.19 -22.27
N ALA A 429 8.29 -6.45 -22.81
CA ALA A 429 6.89 -6.88 -22.83
C ALA A 429 6.71 -8.20 -23.60
N TYR A 430 7.47 -8.41 -24.67
CA TYR A 430 7.50 -9.65 -25.44
C TYR A 430 8.06 -10.83 -24.62
N VAL A 431 9.19 -10.65 -23.92
CA VAL A 431 9.75 -11.66 -23.02
C VAL A 431 8.78 -12.00 -21.90
N ILE A 432 8.13 -10.99 -21.30
CA ILE A 432 7.10 -11.17 -20.27
C ILE A 432 5.98 -12.05 -20.82
N ASN A 433 5.48 -11.73 -22.01
CA ASN A 433 4.43 -12.48 -22.68
C ASN A 433 4.80 -13.94 -22.89
N ARG A 434 5.95 -14.22 -23.53
CA ARG A 434 6.42 -15.57 -23.82
C ARG A 434 6.57 -16.42 -22.55
N ARG A 435 7.14 -15.87 -21.48
CA ARG A 435 7.23 -16.58 -20.19
C ARG A 435 5.86 -16.93 -19.62
N GLY A 436 4.87 -16.06 -19.74
CA GLY A 436 3.50 -16.35 -19.31
C GLY A 436 2.85 -17.49 -20.10
N MET A 437 3.27 -17.68 -21.32
CA MET A 437 2.85 -18.79 -22.17
C MET A 437 3.67 -20.09 -21.99
N GLY A 438 4.73 -20.05 -21.15
CA GLY A 438 5.60 -21.20 -20.90
C GLY A 438 6.76 -21.38 -21.89
N PHE A 439 6.99 -20.42 -22.79
CA PHE A 439 8.15 -20.48 -23.70
C PHE A 439 9.44 -20.16 -22.94
N ALA A 440 10.50 -20.89 -23.26
CA ALA A 440 11.85 -20.56 -22.82
C ALA A 440 12.36 -19.28 -23.53
N ASP A 441 13.19 -18.53 -22.85
CA ASP A 441 13.80 -17.28 -23.34
C ASP A 441 15.06 -17.54 -24.18
#